data_aeb7bd20cbcc58b2b649f9365af5ee4d
#
_entry.id   aeb7bd20cbcc58b2b649f9365af5ee4d
#
_cell.length_a   1.000
_cell.length_b   1.000
_cell.length_c   1.000
_cell.angle_alpha   90.00
_cell.angle_beta   90.00
_cell.angle_gamma   90.00
#
_symmetry.space_group_name_H-M   'P 1'
#
loop_
_entity.id
_entity.type
_entity.pdbx_description
1 polymer ?
#
loop_
_entity_poly.entity_id
_entity_poly.type
_entity_poly.pdbx_seq_one_letter_code
_entity_poly.pdbx_strand_id
1 'polypeptide(L)'
;MSATSPAPASAPASAAFELDALSPLDGRYASRVAALRPLLSEAAFVRHRVTVEVEWLIALSDLGLPELPRFSPGARERLRAVAAGFGAADAARVKAIEAVTNHDVKAVEYFLKECVAGDAELERASEFIHFACTSEDINNTSHAMMYTAARDTVLLPALDAVVDMLRAMAHAHAALPMLSRTHGQPATPTTLGKELANVVARLKGARERIAAVRPTAKMNGAVGNFNAHLSAYPEVDWEAFSRGVVEGPLGLAFNPWTIQIEPHDWMAELFDAIARTNTILVDLDRDVWGYISVGYFKQRTRAGEIGSSTMPHKVNPIDFENSEGNLGIANALLRHLSDKLPVSRWQRDLTDSTVLRNVGNAFGHTLLAWDACLRGLKKLEVNPQRLAEDLDGCWEVLAEPVQTVMRRYGVPNPYEQLKELTRGKGITAEALAEFVDRLDIPDDAKARLRALTPASYIGRAAELARRV
;
A
#
# COMPACT_ATOMS: atom_id res chain seq x y z
N MET A 1 39.66 -17.88 -44.11
CA MET A 1 38.35 -18.32 -43.63
C MET A 1 37.86 -17.29 -42.60
N SER A 2 37.02 -16.39 -43.04
CA SER A 2 36.46 -15.31 -42.23
C SER A 2 35.22 -15.85 -41.50
N ALA A 3 35.29 -15.89 -40.18
CA ALA A 3 34.15 -16.28 -39.33
C ALA A 3 33.22 -15.06 -39.17
N THR A 4 32.08 -15.09 -39.83
CA THR A 4 31.01 -14.14 -39.63
C THR A 4 30.33 -14.42 -38.28
N SER A 5 30.45 -13.47 -37.35
CA SER A 5 29.65 -13.45 -36.11
C SER A 5 28.16 -13.45 -36.45
N PRO A 6 27.33 -14.23 -35.74
CA PRO A 6 25.88 -14.16 -35.92
C PRO A 6 25.35 -12.82 -35.43
N ALA A 7 24.45 -12.22 -36.22
CA ALA A 7 23.73 -11.01 -35.84
C ALA A 7 22.94 -11.25 -34.55
N PRO A 8 22.86 -10.25 -33.64
CA PRO A 8 22.05 -10.40 -32.43
C PRO A 8 20.58 -10.61 -32.80
N ALA A 9 19.96 -11.58 -32.17
CA ALA A 9 18.54 -11.86 -32.34
C ALA A 9 17.74 -10.59 -31.98
N SER A 10 16.81 -10.19 -32.87
CA SER A 10 15.93 -9.05 -32.63
C SER A 10 15.11 -9.28 -31.34
N ALA A 11 15.23 -8.34 -30.41
CA ALA A 11 14.40 -8.33 -29.20
C ALA A 11 12.90 -8.35 -29.59
N PRO A 12 12.03 -9.04 -28.86
CA PRO A 12 10.61 -9.07 -29.16
C PRO A 12 10.04 -7.63 -29.11
N ALA A 13 9.09 -7.32 -29.99
CA ALA A 13 8.52 -5.98 -30.17
C ALA A 13 8.00 -5.33 -28.86
N SER A 14 7.61 -6.14 -27.86
CA SER A 14 7.22 -5.67 -26.52
C SER A 14 8.37 -5.00 -25.75
N ALA A 15 9.59 -5.51 -25.87
CA ALA A 15 10.74 -4.95 -25.15
C ALA A 15 11.18 -3.57 -25.72
N ALA A 16 11.00 -3.34 -27.01
CA ALA A 16 11.30 -2.04 -27.63
C ALA A 16 10.31 -0.96 -27.16
N PHE A 17 9.02 -1.29 -27.05
CA PHE A 17 8.00 -0.36 -26.56
C PHE A 17 8.24 0.08 -25.11
N GLU A 18 8.65 -0.85 -24.23
CA GLU A 18 8.96 -0.54 -22.82
C GLU A 18 10.15 0.43 -22.67
N LEU A 19 11.12 0.40 -23.58
CA LEU A 19 12.27 1.34 -23.55
C LEU A 19 11.89 2.76 -23.97
N ASP A 20 10.87 2.93 -24.79
CA ASP A 20 10.35 4.23 -25.26
C ASP A 20 9.23 4.78 -24.38
N ALA A 21 8.85 4.07 -23.31
CA ALA A 21 7.78 4.49 -22.42
C ALA A 21 8.18 5.74 -21.61
N LEU A 22 7.27 6.74 -21.56
CA LEU A 22 7.46 7.95 -20.75
C LEU A 22 7.34 7.68 -19.24
N SER A 23 6.46 6.75 -18.86
CA SER A 23 6.33 6.34 -17.46
C SER A 23 7.31 5.22 -17.14
N PRO A 24 8.10 5.33 -16.06
CA PRO A 24 8.97 4.24 -15.63
C PRO A 24 8.18 2.98 -15.22
N LEU A 25 6.88 3.11 -14.87
CA LEU A 25 6.00 1.98 -14.57
C LEU A 25 5.63 1.16 -15.82
N ASP A 26 5.66 1.78 -17.00
CA ASP A 26 5.41 1.11 -18.28
C ASP A 26 6.69 0.77 -19.04
N GLY A 27 7.85 1.25 -18.54
CA GLY A 27 9.18 0.93 -19.04
C GLY A 27 9.99 0.11 -18.03
N ARG A 28 10.97 0.76 -17.40
CA ARG A 28 11.96 0.15 -16.49
C ARG A 28 11.35 -0.79 -15.42
N TYR A 29 10.18 -0.49 -14.92
CA TYR A 29 9.53 -1.21 -13.82
C TYR A 29 8.31 -2.03 -14.25
N ALA A 30 8.04 -2.13 -15.55
CA ALA A 30 6.82 -2.76 -16.09
C ALA A 30 6.56 -4.17 -15.54
N SER A 31 7.62 -5.00 -15.46
CA SER A 31 7.52 -6.36 -14.93
C SER A 31 7.21 -6.42 -13.42
N ARG A 32 7.63 -5.40 -12.67
CA ARG A 32 7.45 -5.36 -11.21
C ARG A 32 6.04 -4.95 -10.79
N VAL A 33 5.33 -4.23 -11.65
CA VAL A 33 3.96 -3.78 -11.43
C VAL A 33 2.95 -4.56 -12.28
N ALA A 34 3.38 -5.64 -12.93
CA ALA A 34 2.57 -6.44 -13.85
C ALA A 34 1.25 -6.93 -13.23
N ALA A 35 1.24 -7.24 -11.92
CA ALA A 35 0.05 -7.69 -11.19
C ALA A 35 -1.07 -6.63 -11.14
N LEU A 36 -0.74 -5.34 -11.26
CA LEU A 36 -1.75 -4.26 -11.28
C LEU A 36 -2.35 -4.02 -12.67
N ARG A 37 -1.69 -4.42 -13.75
CA ARG A 37 -2.15 -4.17 -15.13
C ARG A 37 -3.55 -4.75 -15.41
N PRO A 38 -3.86 -6.01 -15.08
CA PRO A 38 -5.19 -6.56 -15.31
C PRO A 38 -6.28 -5.94 -14.42
N LEU A 39 -5.91 -5.11 -13.43
CA LEU A 39 -6.82 -4.51 -12.46
C LEU A 39 -7.02 -3.01 -12.68
N LEU A 40 -5.99 -2.28 -13.12
CA LEU A 40 -5.98 -0.81 -13.14
C LEU A 40 -5.66 -0.19 -14.50
N SER A 41 -5.43 -1.00 -15.55
CA SER A 41 -5.24 -0.49 -16.91
C SER A 41 -6.55 0.03 -17.51
N GLU A 42 -6.47 0.77 -18.61
CA GLU A 42 -7.63 1.20 -19.38
C GLU A 42 -8.47 0.00 -19.87
N ALA A 43 -7.82 -1.07 -20.34
CA ALA A 43 -8.51 -2.30 -20.73
C ALA A 43 -9.26 -2.94 -19.53
N ALA A 44 -8.67 -2.91 -18.35
CA ALA A 44 -9.34 -3.37 -17.12
C ALA A 44 -10.57 -2.49 -16.79
N PHE A 45 -10.45 -1.19 -16.94
CA PHE A 45 -11.56 -0.25 -16.71
C PHE A 45 -12.72 -0.52 -17.68
N VAL A 46 -12.43 -0.68 -18.97
CA VAL A 46 -13.46 -1.03 -19.96
C VAL A 46 -14.13 -2.37 -19.63
N ARG A 47 -13.35 -3.39 -19.25
CA ARG A 47 -13.90 -4.68 -18.82
C ARG A 47 -14.86 -4.56 -17.63
N HIS A 48 -14.50 -3.75 -16.62
CA HIS A 48 -15.39 -3.53 -15.47
C HIS A 48 -16.67 -2.78 -15.86
N ARG A 49 -16.59 -1.81 -16.78
CA ARG A 49 -17.78 -1.17 -17.35
C ARG A 49 -18.69 -2.18 -18.02
N VAL A 50 -18.14 -3.08 -18.85
CA VAL A 50 -18.90 -4.17 -19.46
C VAL A 50 -19.55 -5.06 -18.40
N THR A 51 -18.82 -5.39 -17.33
CA THR A 51 -19.36 -6.18 -16.22
C THR A 51 -20.55 -5.48 -15.56
N VAL A 52 -20.44 -4.19 -15.25
CA VAL A 52 -21.51 -3.41 -14.62
C VAL A 52 -22.76 -3.34 -15.52
N GLU A 53 -22.58 -3.04 -16.80
CA GLU A 53 -23.67 -2.99 -17.77
C GLU A 53 -24.39 -4.35 -17.92
N VAL A 54 -23.62 -5.44 -17.95
CA VAL A 54 -24.16 -6.81 -18.04
C VAL A 54 -24.97 -7.16 -16.80
N GLU A 55 -24.45 -6.92 -15.60
CA GLU A 55 -25.18 -7.23 -14.37
C GLU A 55 -26.39 -6.33 -14.17
N TRP A 56 -26.31 -5.06 -14.60
CA TRP A 56 -27.47 -4.16 -14.62
C TRP A 56 -28.57 -4.67 -15.55
N LEU A 57 -28.23 -5.05 -16.81
CA LEU A 57 -29.18 -5.57 -17.77
C LEU A 57 -29.83 -6.90 -17.30
N ILE A 58 -29.03 -7.80 -16.71
CA ILE A 58 -29.54 -9.04 -16.12
C ILE A 58 -30.53 -8.75 -15.01
N ALA A 59 -30.16 -7.84 -14.09
CA ALA A 59 -31.03 -7.48 -12.97
C ALA A 59 -32.33 -6.82 -13.44
N LEU A 60 -32.27 -5.93 -14.45
CA LEU A 60 -33.48 -5.34 -15.07
C LEU A 60 -34.41 -6.43 -15.60
N SER A 61 -33.86 -7.47 -16.27
CA SER A 61 -34.68 -8.58 -16.74
C SER A 61 -35.36 -9.36 -15.61
N ASP A 62 -34.77 -9.38 -14.42
CA ASP A 62 -35.30 -10.03 -13.22
C ASP A 62 -36.56 -9.34 -12.67
N LEU A 63 -36.76 -8.06 -12.98
CA LEU A 63 -38.01 -7.36 -12.67
C LEU A 63 -39.19 -7.98 -13.41
N GLY A 64 -38.97 -8.59 -14.58
CA GLY A 64 -40.03 -9.19 -15.40
C GLY A 64 -40.99 -8.15 -15.97
N LEU A 65 -40.41 -7.02 -16.42
CA LEU A 65 -41.17 -5.94 -17.06
C LEU A 65 -41.85 -6.45 -18.36
N PRO A 66 -43.00 -5.90 -18.73
CA PRO A 66 -43.68 -6.31 -19.96
C PRO A 66 -42.78 -6.20 -21.20
N GLU A 67 -41.97 -5.15 -21.27
CA GLU A 67 -41.05 -4.86 -22.38
C GLU A 67 -39.71 -5.60 -22.26
N LEU A 68 -39.36 -6.07 -21.06
CA LEU A 68 -38.11 -6.80 -20.76
C LEU A 68 -38.45 -8.07 -19.95
N PRO A 69 -38.85 -9.17 -20.60
CA PRO A 69 -39.07 -10.45 -19.93
C PRO A 69 -37.78 -10.99 -19.29
N ARG A 70 -37.96 -11.86 -18.29
CA ARG A 70 -36.83 -12.52 -17.62
C ARG A 70 -36.01 -13.33 -18.64
N PHE A 71 -34.70 -13.13 -18.61
CA PHE A 71 -33.77 -13.88 -19.44
C PHE A 71 -33.71 -15.36 -19.06
N SER A 72 -33.61 -16.21 -20.08
CA SER A 72 -33.28 -17.60 -19.88
C SER A 72 -31.91 -17.78 -19.21
N PRO A 73 -31.67 -18.91 -18.52
CA PRO A 73 -30.33 -19.20 -17.97
C PRO A 73 -29.22 -19.09 -19.00
N GLY A 74 -29.46 -19.57 -20.23
CA GLY A 74 -28.50 -19.52 -21.35
C GLY A 74 -28.18 -18.08 -21.79
N ALA A 75 -29.18 -17.18 -21.85
CA ALA A 75 -28.95 -15.77 -22.17
C ALA A 75 -28.11 -15.06 -21.10
N ARG A 76 -28.37 -15.32 -19.83
CA ARG A 76 -27.56 -14.79 -18.72
C ARG A 76 -26.12 -15.26 -18.77
N GLU A 77 -25.91 -16.55 -19.07
CA GLU A 77 -24.58 -17.13 -19.21
C GLU A 77 -23.83 -16.47 -20.38
N ARG A 78 -24.47 -16.28 -21.54
CA ARG A 78 -23.85 -15.57 -22.67
C ARG A 78 -23.48 -14.13 -22.34
N LEU A 79 -24.33 -13.37 -21.66
CA LEU A 79 -24.04 -12.01 -21.24
C LEU A 79 -22.82 -11.99 -20.30
N ARG A 80 -22.79 -12.85 -19.29
CA ARG A 80 -21.64 -12.94 -18.36
C ARG A 80 -20.37 -13.42 -19.05
N ALA A 81 -20.50 -14.26 -20.07
CA ALA A 81 -19.35 -14.71 -20.88
C ALA A 81 -18.69 -13.56 -21.64
N VAL A 82 -19.45 -12.53 -22.08
CA VAL A 82 -18.87 -11.32 -22.68
C VAL A 82 -17.93 -10.61 -21.69
N ALA A 83 -18.36 -10.42 -20.44
CA ALA A 83 -17.53 -9.78 -19.41
C ALA A 83 -16.34 -10.65 -18.98
N ALA A 84 -16.58 -11.96 -18.80
CA ALA A 84 -15.55 -12.90 -18.36
C ALA A 84 -14.48 -13.15 -19.43
N GLY A 85 -14.88 -13.19 -20.70
CA GLY A 85 -13.99 -13.38 -21.84
C GLY A 85 -13.35 -12.11 -22.39
N PHE A 86 -13.64 -10.94 -21.80
CA PHE A 86 -13.18 -9.65 -22.30
C PHE A 86 -11.65 -9.55 -22.31
N GLY A 87 -11.08 -9.39 -23.50
CA GLY A 87 -9.65 -9.38 -23.74
C GLY A 87 -9.16 -8.13 -24.49
N ALA A 88 -7.91 -8.20 -24.96
CA ALA A 88 -7.27 -7.07 -25.65
C ALA A 88 -7.97 -6.70 -26.97
N ALA A 89 -8.51 -7.67 -27.69
CA ALA A 89 -9.24 -7.42 -28.95
C ALA A 89 -10.54 -6.66 -28.69
N ASP A 90 -11.27 -7.01 -27.61
CA ASP A 90 -12.50 -6.35 -27.22
C ASP A 90 -12.24 -4.91 -26.76
N ALA A 91 -11.18 -4.71 -25.97
CA ALA A 91 -10.73 -3.38 -25.57
C ALA A 91 -10.38 -2.51 -26.79
N ALA A 92 -9.66 -3.06 -27.77
CA ALA A 92 -9.35 -2.37 -29.02
C ALA A 92 -10.62 -2.04 -29.82
N ARG A 93 -11.62 -2.95 -29.85
CA ARG A 93 -12.91 -2.68 -30.51
C ARG A 93 -13.64 -1.52 -29.83
N VAL A 94 -13.75 -1.51 -28.50
CA VAL A 94 -14.37 -0.39 -27.76
C VAL A 94 -13.64 0.92 -28.07
N LYS A 95 -12.30 0.94 -28.08
CA LYS A 95 -11.52 2.13 -28.42
C LYS A 95 -11.75 2.60 -29.88
N ALA A 96 -11.94 1.68 -30.82
CA ALA A 96 -12.27 2.03 -32.21
C ALA A 96 -13.66 2.70 -32.30
N ILE A 97 -14.64 2.24 -31.52
CA ILE A 97 -15.97 2.86 -31.44
C ILE A 97 -15.85 4.24 -30.76
N GLU A 98 -15.10 4.34 -29.66
CA GLU A 98 -14.87 5.60 -28.96
C GLU A 98 -14.22 6.66 -29.85
N ALA A 99 -13.29 6.28 -30.71
CA ALA A 99 -12.63 7.19 -31.64
C ALA A 99 -13.61 7.88 -32.61
N VAL A 100 -14.76 7.26 -32.88
CA VAL A 100 -15.83 7.81 -33.73
C VAL A 100 -16.85 8.59 -32.91
N THR A 101 -17.25 8.04 -31.75
CA THR A 101 -18.32 8.61 -30.91
C THR A 101 -17.84 9.73 -30.01
N ASN A 102 -16.53 9.80 -29.74
CA ASN A 102 -15.89 10.68 -28.76
C ASN A 102 -16.52 10.56 -27.35
N HIS A 103 -16.99 9.36 -27.01
CA HIS A 103 -17.63 9.10 -25.73
C HIS A 103 -17.37 7.65 -25.29
N ASP A 104 -16.64 7.49 -24.19
CA ASP A 104 -16.12 6.20 -23.72
C ASP A 104 -17.19 5.22 -23.24
N VAL A 105 -18.13 5.66 -22.39
CA VAL A 105 -19.21 4.78 -21.89
C VAL A 105 -20.22 4.44 -23.01
N LYS A 106 -20.50 5.41 -23.91
CA LYS A 106 -21.35 5.12 -25.09
C LYS A 106 -20.71 4.10 -26.04
N ALA A 107 -19.39 4.08 -26.11
CA ALA A 107 -18.66 3.05 -26.86
C ALA A 107 -18.84 1.66 -26.27
N VAL A 108 -18.90 1.54 -24.94
CA VAL A 108 -19.20 0.27 -24.26
C VAL A 108 -20.63 -0.20 -24.56
N GLU A 109 -21.62 0.70 -24.53
CA GLU A 109 -23.00 0.39 -24.90
C GLU A 109 -23.08 -0.16 -26.33
N TYR A 110 -22.45 0.52 -27.30
CA TYR A 110 -22.44 0.04 -28.69
C TYR A 110 -21.71 -1.29 -28.86
N PHE A 111 -20.59 -1.50 -28.17
CA PHE A 111 -19.89 -2.77 -28.14
C PHE A 111 -20.81 -3.89 -27.64
N LEU A 112 -21.52 -3.66 -26.52
CA LEU A 112 -22.49 -4.66 -26.02
C LEU A 112 -23.63 -4.93 -26.99
N LYS A 113 -24.16 -3.89 -27.69
CA LYS A 113 -25.16 -4.09 -28.76
C LYS A 113 -24.64 -4.95 -29.91
N GLU A 114 -23.34 -4.78 -30.27
CA GLU A 114 -22.68 -5.68 -31.23
C GLU A 114 -22.61 -7.14 -30.72
N CYS A 115 -22.27 -7.32 -29.43
CA CYS A 115 -22.16 -8.65 -28.82
C CYS A 115 -23.48 -9.41 -28.73
N VAL A 116 -24.59 -8.71 -28.60
CA VAL A 116 -25.95 -9.35 -28.51
C VAL A 116 -26.64 -9.47 -29.84
N ALA A 117 -26.12 -8.86 -30.91
CA ALA A 117 -26.69 -8.94 -32.25
C ALA A 117 -26.77 -10.41 -32.77
N GLY A 118 -27.89 -10.78 -33.36
CA GLY A 118 -28.14 -12.13 -33.83
C GLY A 118 -28.61 -13.12 -32.76
N ASP A 119 -28.59 -12.77 -31.49
CA ASP A 119 -29.28 -13.54 -30.45
C ASP A 119 -30.69 -13.01 -30.26
N ALA A 120 -31.68 -13.75 -30.70
CA ALA A 120 -33.08 -13.29 -30.77
C ALA A 120 -33.68 -12.90 -29.40
N GLU A 121 -33.17 -13.43 -28.28
CA GLU A 121 -33.58 -13.07 -26.92
C GLU A 121 -32.90 -11.77 -26.47
N LEU A 122 -31.59 -11.66 -26.64
CA LEU A 122 -30.79 -10.54 -26.16
C LEU A 122 -30.89 -9.32 -27.08
N GLU A 123 -30.99 -9.52 -28.39
CA GLU A 123 -31.12 -8.44 -29.38
C GLU A 123 -32.40 -7.62 -29.14
N ARG A 124 -33.51 -8.25 -28.77
CA ARG A 124 -34.76 -7.55 -28.38
C ARG A 124 -34.61 -6.69 -27.14
N ALA A 125 -33.67 -7.03 -26.26
CA ALA A 125 -33.37 -6.30 -25.03
C ALA A 125 -32.28 -5.23 -25.23
N SER A 126 -31.74 -5.04 -26.43
CA SER A 126 -30.60 -4.18 -26.72
C SER A 126 -30.79 -2.72 -26.28
N GLU A 127 -32.03 -2.18 -26.33
CA GLU A 127 -32.35 -0.84 -25.89
C GLU A 127 -32.41 -0.69 -24.36
N PHE A 128 -32.37 -1.79 -23.61
CA PHE A 128 -32.24 -1.80 -22.16
C PHE A 128 -30.78 -1.81 -21.68
N ILE A 129 -29.79 -1.93 -22.60
CA ILE A 129 -28.39 -1.70 -22.27
C ILE A 129 -28.24 -0.22 -21.89
N HIS A 130 -27.61 0.07 -20.74
CA HIS A 130 -27.48 1.42 -20.18
C HIS A 130 -28.82 2.09 -19.80
N PHE A 131 -29.90 1.31 -19.60
CA PHE A 131 -31.23 1.85 -19.33
C PHE A 131 -31.25 2.69 -18.05
N ALA A 132 -31.69 3.94 -18.18
CA ALA A 132 -31.82 4.96 -17.13
C ALA A 132 -30.52 5.32 -16.41
N CYS A 133 -29.37 4.75 -16.80
CA CYS A 133 -28.06 5.07 -16.27
C CYS A 133 -27.51 6.40 -16.79
N THR A 134 -26.63 6.99 -16.01
CA THR A 134 -25.64 7.97 -16.48
C THR A 134 -24.27 7.31 -16.55
N SER A 135 -23.32 7.89 -17.30
CA SER A 135 -21.96 7.34 -17.40
C SER A 135 -21.32 7.08 -16.03
N GLU A 136 -21.63 7.90 -15.04
CA GLU A 136 -21.07 7.76 -13.72
C GLU A 136 -21.67 6.62 -12.90
N ASP A 137 -22.86 6.16 -13.18
CA ASP A 137 -23.38 4.93 -12.59
C ASP A 137 -22.45 3.74 -12.93
N ILE A 138 -21.94 3.73 -14.16
CA ILE A 138 -21.04 2.71 -14.66
C ILE A 138 -19.59 2.95 -14.20
N ASN A 139 -19.12 4.21 -14.25
CA ASN A 139 -17.73 4.57 -13.93
C ASN A 139 -17.42 4.39 -12.45
N ASN A 140 -18.25 4.97 -11.54
CA ASN A 140 -17.98 4.90 -10.11
C ASN A 140 -17.97 3.45 -9.61
N THR A 141 -18.91 2.67 -10.09
CA THR A 141 -19.03 1.24 -9.74
C THR A 141 -17.82 0.45 -10.26
N SER A 142 -17.39 0.72 -11.51
CA SER A 142 -16.19 0.11 -12.09
C SER A 142 -14.94 0.46 -11.29
N HIS A 143 -14.74 1.74 -10.94
CA HIS A 143 -13.61 2.15 -10.11
C HIS A 143 -13.63 1.49 -8.73
N ALA A 144 -14.80 1.39 -8.09
CA ALA A 144 -14.93 0.73 -6.81
C ALA A 144 -14.51 -0.76 -6.88
N MET A 145 -14.93 -1.48 -7.92
CA MET A 145 -14.52 -2.86 -8.17
C MET A 145 -13.00 -2.98 -8.42
N MET A 146 -12.45 -2.10 -9.27
CA MET A 146 -11.03 -2.10 -9.64
C MET A 146 -10.13 -1.86 -8.42
N TYR A 147 -10.44 -0.84 -7.62
CA TYR A 147 -9.60 -0.47 -6.47
C TYR A 147 -9.73 -1.47 -5.33
N THR A 148 -10.91 -2.05 -5.12
CA THR A 148 -11.12 -3.16 -4.19
C THR A 148 -10.29 -4.37 -4.58
N ALA A 149 -10.34 -4.79 -5.85
CA ALA A 149 -9.55 -5.90 -6.34
C ALA A 149 -8.04 -5.65 -6.20
N ALA A 150 -7.56 -4.46 -6.57
CA ALA A 150 -6.15 -4.09 -6.45
C ALA A 150 -5.68 -4.07 -4.98
N ARG A 151 -6.51 -3.51 -4.08
CA ARG A 151 -6.26 -3.51 -2.64
C ARG A 151 -6.14 -4.93 -2.10
N ASP A 152 -7.15 -5.76 -2.36
CA ASP A 152 -7.30 -7.06 -1.69
C ASP A 152 -6.37 -8.13 -2.26
N THR A 153 -6.13 -8.10 -3.58
CA THR A 153 -5.37 -9.17 -4.25
C THR A 153 -3.90 -8.83 -4.49
N VAL A 154 -3.52 -7.54 -4.41
CA VAL A 154 -2.13 -7.11 -4.69
C VAL A 154 -1.52 -6.33 -3.53
N LEU A 155 -2.14 -5.22 -3.09
CA LEU A 155 -1.52 -4.33 -2.12
C LEU A 155 -1.47 -4.94 -0.71
N LEU A 156 -2.58 -5.47 -0.19
CA LEU A 156 -2.60 -6.08 1.14
C LEU A 156 -1.65 -7.28 1.23
N PRO A 157 -1.61 -8.23 0.28
CA PRO A 157 -0.61 -9.30 0.28
C PRO A 157 0.85 -8.81 0.22
N ALA A 158 1.12 -7.75 -0.55
CA ALA A 158 2.46 -7.18 -0.62
C ALA A 158 2.89 -6.53 0.71
N LEU A 159 1.98 -5.84 1.38
CA LEU A 159 2.21 -5.28 2.72
C LEU A 159 2.39 -6.38 3.77
N ASP A 160 1.55 -7.41 3.72
CA ASP A 160 1.64 -8.57 4.62
C ASP A 160 3.02 -9.24 4.52
N ALA A 161 3.59 -9.36 3.30
CA ALA A 161 4.93 -9.92 3.11
C ALA A 161 6.04 -9.06 3.78
N VAL A 162 5.92 -7.73 3.77
CA VAL A 162 6.84 -6.83 4.47
C VAL A 162 6.68 -6.98 5.99
N VAL A 163 5.44 -6.99 6.49
CA VAL A 163 5.12 -7.16 7.91
C VAL A 163 5.65 -8.48 8.45
N ASP A 164 5.46 -9.58 7.71
CA ASP A 164 5.91 -10.91 8.11
C ASP A 164 7.43 -11.01 8.15
N MET A 165 8.14 -10.41 7.19
CA MET A 165 9.60 -10.35 7.20
C MET A 165 10.12 -9.57 8.42
N LEU A 166 9.56 -8.39 8.68
CA LEU A 166 9.93 -7.58 9.85
C LEU A 166 9.62 -8.29 11.17
N ARG A 167 8.47 -8.97 11.26
CA ARG A 167 8.10 -9.78 12.44
C ARG A 167 9.08 -10.91 12.68
N ALA A 168 9.47 -11.63 11.63
CA ALA A 168 10.46 -12.69 11.73
C ALA A 168 11.81 -12.15 12.23
N MET A 169 12.25 -11.00 11.72
CA MET A 169 13.49 -10.35 12.20
C MET A 169 13.34 -9.86 13.65
N ALA A 170 12.20 -9.26 14.02
CA ALA A 170 11.93 -8.81 15.39
C ALA A 170 12.01 -9.98 16.39
N HIS A 171 11.44 -11.13 16.06
CA HIS A 171 11.50 -12.33 16.90
C HIS A 171 12.91 -12.91 16.96
N ALA A 172 13.61 -13.02 15.84
CA ALA A 172 14.98 -13.56 15.79
C ALA A 172 15.95 -12.74 16.64
N HIS A 173 15.76 -11.41 16.71
CA HIS A 173 16.65 -10.50 17.42
C HIS A 173 16.00 -9.89 18.67
N ALA A 174 14.97 -10.54 19.21
CA ALA A 174 14.20 -10.01 20.36
C ALA A 174 15.07 -9.68 21.58
N ALA A 175 16.08 -10.47 21.85
CA ALA A 175 16.98 -10.31 23.00
C ALA A 175 18.33 -9.72 22.64
N LEU A 176 18.56 -9.29 21.40
CA LEU A 176 19.84 -8.71 20.98
C LEU A 176 19.92 -7.24 21.41
N PRO A 177 20.76 -6.87 22.39
CA PRO A 177 20.86 -5.51 22.89
C PRO A 177 21.38 -4.56 21.82
N MET A 178 20.88 -3.34 21.83
CA MET A 178 21.24 -2.27 20.91
C MET A 178 21.24 -0.94 21.62
N LEU A 179 22.25 -0.10 21.37
CA LEU A 179 22.29 1.27 21.86
C LEU A 179 21.26 2.10 21.10
N SER A 180 20.35 2.77 21.84
CA SER A 180 19.46 3.74 21.21
C SER A 180 20.20 5.06 20.93
N ARG A 181 19.73 5.78 19.91
CA ARG A 181 20.25 7.09 19.55
C ARG A 181 19.13 8.12 19.47
N THR A 182 18.89 8.83 20.60
CA THR A 182 17.96 9.96 20.60
C THR A 182 18.70 11.24 20.22
N HIS A 183 18.16 12.03 19.33
CA HIS A 183 18.85 13.20 18.77
C HIS A 183 20.24 12.85 18.16
N GLY A 184 20.43 11.62 17.68
CA GLY A 184 21.70 11.12 17.17
C GLY A 184 22.74 10.79 18.25
N GLN A 185 22.44 10.99 19.54
CA GLN A 185 23.34 10.73 20.65
C GLN A 185 23.04 9.38 21.33
N PRO A 186 24.08 8.70 21.88
CA PRO A 186 23.92 7.52 22.72
C PRO A 186 22.89 7.74 23.83
N ALA A 187 21.95 6.81 23.96
CA ALA A 187 20.85 6.89 24.90
C ALA A 187 20.54 5.51 25.49
N THR A 188 19.50 5.43 26.31
CA THR A 188 19.04 4.20 26.98
C THR A 188 18.99 3.02 26.02
N PRO A 189 19.64 1.88 26.34
CA PRO A 189 19.63 0.70 25.49
C PRO A 189 18.23 0.12 25.26
N THR A 190 18.07 -0.48 24.09
CA THR A 190 16.91 -1.26 23.68
C THR A 190 17.36 -2.62 23.14
N THR A 191 16.52 -3.30 22.34
CA THR A 191 16.94 -4.43 21.52
C THR A 191 16.62 -4.18 20.05
N LEU A 192 17.41 -4.74 19.14
CA LEU A 192 17.14 -4.66 17.70
C LEU A 192 15.75 -5.21 17.40
N GLY A 193 15.34 -6.30 18.04
CA GLY A 193 14.00 -6.86 17.87
C GLY A 193 12.89 -5.90 18.29
N LYS A 194 13.09 -5.10 19.38
CA LYS A 194 12.08 -4.11 19.82
C LYS A 194 11.93 -2.94 18.85
N GLU A 195 13.03 -2.49 18.25
CA GLU A 195 12.99 -1.47 17.21
C GLU A 195 12.12 -1.94 16.02
N LEU A 196 12.40 -3.13 15.49
CA LEU A 196 11.61 -3.70 14.40
C LEU A 196 10.15 -3.97 14.81
N ALA A 197 9.90 -4.42 16.03
CA ALA A 197 8.56 -4.65 16.57
C ALA A 197 7.70 -3.38 16.61
N ASN A 198 8.29 -2.21 16.86
CA ASN A 198 7.60 -0.93 16.77
C ASN A 198 7.02 -0.72 15.35
N VAL A 199 7.81 -0.96 14.33
CA VAL A 199 7.38 -0.82 12.93
C VAL A 199 6.29 -1.85 12.58
N VAL A 200 6.47 -3.11 12.99
CA VAL A 200 5.46 -4.18 12.81
C VAL A 200 4.11 -3.77 13.40
N ALA A 201 4.08 -3.27 14.63
CA ALA A 201 2.84 -2.85 15.28
C ALA A 201 2.15 -1.69 14.54
N ARG A 202 2.92 -0.71 14.07
CA ARG A 202 2.43 0.41 13.27
C ARG A 202 1.85 -0.03 11.93
N LEU A 203 2.56 -0.92 11.21
CA LEU A 203 2.14 -1.44 9.92
C LEU A 203 0.91 -2.32 10.02
N LYS A 204 0.78 -3.18 11.07
CA LYS A 204 -0.45 -3.96 11.32
C LYS A 204 -1.67 -3.05 11.46
N GLY A 205 -1.59 -2.02 12.31
CA GLY A 205 -2.69 -1.08 12.45
C GLY A 205 -2.97 -0.25 11.19
N ALA A 206 -1.95 0.02 10.36
CA ALA A 206 -2.13 0.67 9.06
C ALA A 206 -2.80 -0.27 8.04
N ARG A 207 -2.39 -1.52 8.01
CA ARG A 207 -2.97 -2.59 7.19
C ARG A 207 -4.47 -2.79 7.49
N GLU A 208 -4.83 -2.80 8.77
CA GLU A 208 -6.23 -2.89 9.21
C GLU A 208 -7.06 -1.71 8.71
N ARG A 209 -6.52 -0.49 8.76
CA ARG A 209 -7.19 0.71 8.21
C ARG A 209 -7.41 0.63 6.70
N ILE A 210 -6.42 0.16 5.93
CA ILE A 210 -6.59 -0.04 4.48
C ILE A 210 -7.70 -1.07 4.22
N ALA A 211 -7.69 -2.19 4.93
CA ALA A 211 -8.67 -3.27 4.75
C ALA A 211 -10.09 -2.87 5.19
N ALA A 212 -10.21 -1.97 6.17
CA ALA A 212 -11.50 -1.53 6.71
C ALA A 212 -12.24 -0.53 5.81
N VAL A 213 -11.57 0.10 4.85
CA VAL A 213 -12.24 1.04 3.93
C VAL A 213 -13.31 0.29 3.12
N ARG A 214 -14.55 0.76 3.23
CA ARG A 214 -15.70 0.15 2.58
C ARG A 214 -16.01 0.89 1.28
N PRO A 215 -15.75 0.30 0.11
CA PRO A 215 -16.06 0.93 -1.16
C PRO A 215 -17.57 1.12 -1.32
N THR A 216 -17.99 2.35 -1.60
CA THR A 216 -19.37 2.69 -1.89
C THR A 216 -19.57 2.95 -3.37
N ALA A 217 -20.78 2.70 -3.87
CA ALA A 217 -21.15 2.96 -5.25
C ALA A 217 -22.61 3.40 -5.37
N LYS A 218 -22.91 4.04 -6.49
CA LYS A 218 -24.26 4.47 -6.85
C LYS A 218 -24.68 3.88 -8.20
N MET A 219 -25.97 3.63 -8.32
CA MET A 219 -26.66 3.36 -9.61
C MET A 219 -28.05 3.98 -9.52
N ASN A 220 -28.14 5.30 -9.57
CA ASN A 220 -29.37 6.08 -9.29
C ASN A 220 -29.59 7.25 -10.26
N GLY A 221 -28.91 7.20 -11.43
CA GLY A 221 -29.12 8.11 -12.53
C GLY A 221 -28.36 9.42 -12.46
N ALA A 222 -28.70 10.32 -13.37
CA ALA A 222 -27.94 11.50 -13.74
C ALA A 222 -27.56 12.46 -12.59
N VAL A 223 -28.39 12.51 -11.54
CA VAL A 223 -28.15 13.38 -10.36
C VAL A 223 -28.52 12.66 -9.05
N GLY A 224 -28.58 11.33 -9.07
CA GLY A 224 -28.79 10.55 -7.85
C GLY A 224 -30.25 10.43 -7.38
N ASN A 225 -31.23 10.77 -8.22
CA ASN A 225 -32.62 10.88 -7.81
C ASN A 225 -33.56 9.92 -8.53
N PHE A 226 -33.07 8.98 -9.33
CA PHE A 226 -33.87 8.04 -10.12
C PHE A 226 -34.86 8.69 -11.10
N ASN A 227 -34.62 9.91 -11.56
CA ASN A 227 -35.56 10.68 -12.39
C ASN A 227 -36.03 9.90 -13.63
N ALA A 228 -35.09 9.38 -14.43
CA ALA A 228 -35.41 8.64 -15.64
C ALA A 228 -36.07 7.29 -15.33
N HIS A 229 -35.63 6.63 -14.28
CA HIS A 229 -36.18 5.35 -13.82
C HIS A 229 -37.67 5.47 -13.44
N LEU A 230 -37.98 6.44 -12.60
CA LEU A 230 -39.37 6.71 -12.14
C LEU A 230 -40.25 7.26 -13.26
N SER A 231 -39.66 7.94 -14.27
CA SER A 231 -40.43 8.36 -15.43
C SER A 231 -40.86 7.21 -16.32
N ALA A 232 -40.06 6.15 -16.39
CA ALA A 232 -40.31 4.97 -17.19
C ALA A 232 -41.20 3.96 -16.45
N TYR A 233 -40.89 3.65 -15.20
CA TYR A 233 -41.57 2.66 -14.37
C TYR A 233 -41.74 3.20 -12.95
N PRO A 234 -42.78 4.02 -12.71
CA PRO A 234 -43.01 4.68 -11.40
C PRO A 234 -43.40 3.70 -10.28
N GLU A 235 -43.81 2.48 -10.63
CA GLU A 235 -44.22 1.42 -9.69
C GLU A 235 -43.05 0.60 -9.13
N VAL A 236 -41.84 0.75 -9.69
CA VAL A 236 -40.67 0.00 -9.26
C VAL A 236 -39.99 0.72 -8.11
N ASP A 237 -39.65 -0.02 -7.05
CA ASP A 237 -38.77 0.47 -5.99
C ASP A 237 -37.30 0.46 -6.48
N TRP A 238 -36.94 1.56 -7.14
CA TRP A 238 -35.61 1.71 -7.76
C TRP A 238 -34.48 1.80 -6.74
N GLU A 239 -34.74 2.28 -5.52
CA GLU A 239 -33.70 2.28 -4.48
C GLU A 239 -33.38 0.85 -4.02
N ALA A 240 -34.41 0.06 -3.70
CA ALA A 240 -34.22 -1.34 -3.33
C ALA A 240 -33.59 -2.14 -4.47
N PHE A 241 -34.01 -1.89 -5.71
CA PHE A 241 -33.47 -2.53 -6.91
C PHE A 241 -31.96 -2.22 -7.08
N SER A 242 -31.58 -0.95 -7.09
CA SER A 242 -30.18 -0.53 -7.27
C SER A 242 -29.29 -1.02 -6.12
N ARG A 243 -29.79 -1.00 -4.89
CA ARG A 243 -29.12 -1.61 -3.74
C ARG A 243 -28.87 -3.09 -3.96
N GLY A 244 -29.87 -3.81 -4.44
CA GLY A 244 -29.76 -5.24 -4.74
C GLY A 244 -28.66 -5.54 -5.77
N VAL A 245 -28.53 -4.70 -6.81
CA VAL A 245 -27.47 -4.85 -7.83
C VAL A 245 -26.10 -4.52 -7.26
N VAL A 246 -25.97 -3.39 -6.58
CA VAL A 246 -24.68 -2.92 -6.04
C VAL A 246 -24.15 -3.83 -4.93
N GLU A 247 -25.02 -4.24 -4.00
CA GLU A 247 -24.61 -5.07 -2.85
C GLU A 247 -24.56 -6.57 -3.20
N GLY A 248 -25.31 -7.02 -4.19
CA GLY A 248 -25.35 -8.41 -4.64
C GLY A 248 -24.22 -8.73 -5.63
N PRO A 249 -24.50 -8.75 -6.95
CA PRO A 249 -23.54 -9.21 -7.95
C PRO A 249 -22.26 -8.35 -8.04
N LEU A 250 -22.30 -7.06 -7.65
CA LEU A 250 -21.15 -6.17 -7.73
C LEU A 250 -20.33 -6.13 -6.42
N GLY A 251 -20.88 -6.62 -5.30
CA GLY A 251 -20.16 -6.81 -4.04
C GLY A 251 -19.68 -5.50 -3.35
N LEU A 252 -20.38 -4.38 -3.62
CA LEU A 252 -20.05 -3.05 -3.10
C LEU A 252 -21.08 -2.59 -2.05
N ALA A 253 -20.89 -1.43 -1.45
CA ALA A 253 -21.90 -0.82 -0.60
C ALA A 253 -22.70 0.22 -1.39
N PHE A 254 -24.03 0.16 -1.30
CA PHE A 254 -24.87 1.14 -1.98
C PHE A 254 -24.91 2.47 -1.20
N ASN A 255 -24.67 3.59 -1.92
CA ASN A 255 -24.81 4.95 -1.39
C ASN A 255 -26.03 5.64 -2.04
N PRO A 256 -27.13 5.87 -1.30
CA PRO A 256 -28.30 6.58 -1.82
C PRO A 256 -28.10 8.11 -1.88
N TRP A 257 -27.16 8.64 -1.11
CA TRP A 257 -26.93 10.09 -0.94
C TRP A 257 -25.85 10.57 -1.90
N THR A 258 -26.19 10.69 -3.18
CA THR A 258 -25.25 11.02 -4.24
C THR A 258 -25.75 12.15 -5.14
N ILE A 259 -24.89 12.62 -6.01
CA ILE A 259 -25.21 13.55 -7.09
C ILE A 259 -24.99 12.80 -8.44
N GLN A 260 -24.44 13.42 -9.47
CA GLN A 260 -24.07 12.66 -10.66
C GLN A 260 -22.95 11.65 -10.33
N ILE A 261 -22.03 12.04 -9.45
CA ILE A 261 -20.97 11.16 -8.93
C ILE A 261 -21.36 10.55 -7.58
N GLU A 262 -20.75 9.43 -7.26
CA GLU A 262 -20.51 9.03 -5.88
C GLU A 262 -19.43 9.99 -5.33
N PRO A 263 -19.56 10.60 -4.12
CA PRO A 263 -18.72 11.72 -3.68
C PRO A 263 -17.23 11.42 -3.51
N HIS A 264 -16.79 10.18 -3.68
CA HIS A 264 -15.39 9.73 -3.62
C HIS A 264 -14.74 9.79 -2.22
N ASP A 265 -15.50 10.01 -1.15
CA ASP A 265 -14.95 10.06 0.21
C ASP A 265 -14.23 8.77 0.60
N TRP A 266 -14.80 7.61 0.28
CA TRP A 266 -14.15 6.32 0.53
C TRP A 266 -12.83 6.14 -0.24
N MET A 267 -12.74 6.72 -1.44
CA MET A 267 -11.47 6.72 -2.21
C MET A 267 -10.41 7.55 -1.50
N ALA A 268 -10.79 8.73 -1.00
CA ALA A 268 -9.92 9.58 -0.22
C ALA A 268 -9.42 8.87 1.05
N GLU A 269 -10.31 8.20 1.79
CA GLU A 269 -9.95 7.38 2.95
C GLU A 269 -8.95 6.27 2.59
N LEU A 270 -9.16 5.58 1.46
CA LEU A 270 -8.25 4.54 0.99
C LEU A 270 -6.87 5.10 0.66
N PHE A 271 -6.84 6.20 -0.08
CA PHE A 271 -5.59 6.83 -0.51
C PHE A 271 -4.81 7.40 0.67
N ASP A 272 -5.47 8.01 1.64
CA ASP A 272 -4.86 8.49 2.87
C ASP A 272 -4.33 7.34 3.73
N ALA A 273 -5.06 6.23 3.83
CA ALA A 273 -4.61 5.05 4.57
C ALA A 273 -3.34 4.45 3.93
N ILE A 274 -3.28 4.38 2.59
CA ILE A 274 -2.08 3.93 1.86
C ILE A 274 -0.93 4.92 2.04
N ALA A 275 -1.16 6.23 1.88
CA ALA A 275 -0.14 7.26 2.06
C ALA A 275 0.43 7.26 3.48
N ARG A 276 -0.42 7.03 4.48
CA ARG A 276 0.01 6.89 5.88
C ARG A 276 0.86 5.65 6.09
N THR A 277 0.53 4.54 5.48
CA THR A 277 1.34 3.31 5.49
C THR A 277 2.71 3.55 4.85
N ASN A 278 2.73 4.21 3.70
CA ASN A 278 3.96 4.61 3.02
C ASN A 278 4.87 5.48 3.91
N THR A 279 4.29 6.39 4.70
CA THR A 279 5.05 7.22 5.63
C THR A 279 5.75 6.40 6.74
N ILE A 280 5.14 5.30 7.20
CA ILE A 280 5.77 4.38 8.16
C ILE A 280 6.97 3.68 7.52
N LEU A 281 6.88 3.30 6.26
CA LEU A 281 7.97 2.66 5.54
C LEU A 281 9.12 3.63 5.20
N VAL A 282 8.82 4.91 4.90
CA VAL A 282 9.85 5.96 4.78
C VAL A 282 10.67 6.08 6.05
N ASP A 283 10.01 6.06 7.21
CA ASP A 283 10.66 6.10 8.53
C ASP A 283 11.59 4.88 8.72
N LEU A 284 11.10 3.68 8.41
CA LEU A 284 11.88 2.45 8.43
C LEU A 284 13.08 2.50 7.47
N ASP A 285 12.88 2.91 6.22
CA ASP A 285 13.94 2.94 5.20
C ASP A 285 15.10 3.84 5.64
N ARG A 286 14.79 4.99 6.26
CA ARG A 286 15.77 5.94 6.81
C ARG A 286 16.51 5.37 8.00
N ASP A 287 15.83 4.72 8.93
CA ASP A 287 16.47 4.11 10.09
C ASP A 287 17.37 2.95 9.68
N VAL A 288 16.93 2.08 8.78
CA VAL A 288 17.76 0.98 8.25
C VAL A 288 18.98 1.53 7.51
N TRP A 289 18.81 2.58 6.69
CA TRP A 289 19.94 3.26 6.04
C TRP A 289 20.94 3.79 7.08
N GLY A 290 20.45 4.39 8.16
CA GLY A 290 21.26 4.85 9.29
C GLY A 290 21.99 3.69 9.97
N TYR A 291 21.31 2.59 10.27
CA TYR A 291 21.90 1.41 10.91
C TYR A 291 22.96 0.71 10.02
N ILE A 292 22.78 0.74 8.70
CA ILE A 292 23.81 0.29 7.75
C ILE A 292 25.05 1.21 7.86
N SER A 293 24.86 2.53 7.93
CA SER A 293 25.95 3.50 7.97
C SER A 293 26.82 3.38 9.24
N VAL A 294 26.23 2.99 10.37
CA VAL A 294 26.96 2.75 11.62
C VAL A 294 27.43 1.30 11.79
N GLY A 295 27.15 0.44 10.81
CA GLY A 295 27.62 -0.94 10.76
C GLY A 295 26.83 -1.94 11.58
N TYR A 296 25.62 -1.61 12.05
CA TYR A 296 24.72 -2.53 12.76
C TYR A 296 24.15 -3.59 11.80
N PHE A 297 23.94 -3.20 10.54
CA PHE A 297 23.62 -4.11 9.44
C PHE A 297 24.72 -4.15 8.41
N LYS A 298 24.93 -5.34 7.83
CA LYS A 298 25.65 -5.56 6.57
C LYS A 298 24.65 -5.99 5.50
N GLN A 299 24.98 -5.78 4.24
CA GLN A 299 24.17 -6.22 3.11
C GLN A 299 24.84 -7.41 2.41
N ARG A 300 24.07 -8.49 2.20
CA ARG A 300 24.52 -9.62 1.38
C ARG A 300 24.71 -9.17 -0.05
N THR A 301 25.90 -9.42 -0.59
CA THR A 301 26.16 -9.26 -2.01
C THR A 301 25.71 -10.51 -2.78
N ARG A 302 25.10 -10.31 -3.94
CA ARG A 302 24.85 -11.42 -4.87
C ARG A 302 26.01 -11.52 -5.85
N ALA A 303 26.40 -12.75 -6.21
CA ALA A 303 27.42 -12.97 -7.21
C ALA A 303 27.04 -12.27 -8.53
N GLY A 304 27.92 -11.41 -9.04
CA GLY A 304 27.68 -10.61 -10.26
C GLY A 304 27.03 -9.24 -10.03
N GLU A 305 26.57 -8.88 -8.82
CA GLU A 305 26.14 -7.51 -8.53
C GLU A 305 27.34 -6.60 -8.31
N ILE A 306 27.34 -5.44 -8.97
CA ILE A 306 28.33 -4.38 -8.77
C ILE A 306 27.76 -3.36 -7.79
N GLY A 307 28.32 -3.31 -6.59
CA GLY A 307 27.83 -2.40 -5.52
C GLY A 307 28.16 -0.92 -5.77
N SER A 308 29.24 -0.64 -6.48
CA SER A 308 29.66 0.71 -6.85
C SER A 308 30.49 0.64 -8.14
N SER A 309 30.29 1.60 -9.04
CA SER A 309 31.09 1.71 -10.29
C SER A 309 32.52 2.12 -10.04
N THR A 310 32.84 2.73 -8.88
CA THR A 310 34.14 3.33 -8.57
C THR A 310 34.85 2.65 -7.41
N MET A 311 34.11 2.14 -6.40
CA MET A 311 34.67 1.54 -5.18
C MET A 311 34.13 0.11 -5.02
N PRO A 312 34.88 -0.94 -5.40
CA PRO A 312 34.37 -2.32 -5.40
C PRO A 312 33.90 -2.85 -4.02
N HIS A 313 34.46 -2.31 -2.93
CA HIS A 313 34.10 -2.70 -1.57
C HIS A 313 32.82 -2.04 -1.04
N LYS A 314 32.28 -1.04 -1.76
CA LYS A 314 31.11 -0.25 -1.32
C LYS A 314 29.81 -0.89 -1.76
N VAL A 315 29.02 -1.36 -0.80
CA VAL A 315 27.68 -1.93 -1.03
C VAL A 315 26.64 -0.91 -0.62
N ASN A 316 26.03 -0.25 -1.59
CA ASN A 316 25.02 0.79 -1.34
C ASN A 316 23.67 0.19 -0.94
N PRO A 317 22.91 0.81 -0.03
CA PRO A 317 21.56 0.37 0.38
C PRO A 317 20.48 0.77 -0.64
N ILE A 318 20.73 0.49 -1.94
CA ILE A 318 19.91 0.97 -3.06
C ILE A 318 18.46 0.51 -3.03
N ASP A 319 18.14 -0.61 -2.39
CA ASP A 319 16.78 -1.09 -2.28
C ASP A 319 15.95 -0.17 -1.35
N PHE A 320 16.51 0.30 -0.24
CA PHE A 320 15.86 1.25 0.68
C PHE A 320 15.77 2.65 0.08
N GLU A 321 16.81 3.11 -0.63
CA GLU A 321 16.78 4.39 -1.36
C GLU A 321 15.73 4.37 -2.49
N ASN A 322 15.61 3.26 -3.23
CA ASN A 322 14.58 3.08 -4.24
C ASN A 322 13.17 3.01 -3.62
N SER A 323 13.03 2.37 -2.46
CA SER A 323 11.78 2.35 -1.69
C SER A 323 11.39 3.78 -1.30
N GLU A 324 12.24 4.51 -0.57
CA GLU A 324 11.98 5.87 -0.13
C GLU A 324 11.60 6.81 -1.29
N GLY A 325 12.34 6.76 -2.41
CA GLY A 325 12.07 7.58 -3.58
C GLY A 325 10.69 7.31 -4.19
N ASN A 326 10.32 6.03 -4.35
CA ASN A 326 9.00 5.66 -4.88
C ASN A 326 7.86 5.94 -3.90
N LEU A 327 8.07 5.79 -2.59
CA LEU A 327 7.09 6.17 -1.56
C LEU A 327 6.79 7.67 -1.61
N GLY A 328 7.80 8.50 -1.86
CA GLY A 328 7.62 9.95 -2.03
C GLY A 328 6.73 10.30 -3.20
N ILE A 329 6.96 9.68 -4.37
CA ILE A 329 6.14 9.89 -5.58
C ILE A 329 4.71 9.36 -5.34
N ALA A 330 4.57 8.16 -4.79
CA ALA A 330 3.27 7.59 -4.47
C ALA A 330 2.46 8.50 -3.55
N ASN A 331 3.08 9.01 -2.48
CA ASN A 331 2.42 9.89 -1.52
C ASN A 331 2.01 11.24 -2.12
N ALA A 332 2.79 11.79 -3.05
CA ALA A 332 2.40 13.01 -3.75
C ALA A 332 1.13 12.81 -4.58
N LEU A 333 1.04 11.69 -5.30
CA LEU A 333 -0.15 11.33 -6.08
C LEU A 333 -1.35 11.00 -5.19
N LEU A 334 -1.17 10.14 -4.16
CA LEU A 334 -2.23 9.72 -3.26
C LEU A 334 -2.86 10.90 -2.52
N ARG A 335 -2.04 11.83 -2.02
CA ARG A 335 -2.54 13.04 -1.33
C ARG A 335 -3.30 13.96 -2.27
N HIS A 336 -2.78 14.17 -3.50
CA HIS A 336 -3.52 14.95 -4.49
C HIS A 336 -4.86 14.32 -4.84
N LEU A 337 -4.91 12.99 -5.00
CA LEU A 337 -6.14 12.23 -5.25
C LEU A 337 -7.14 12.36 -4.08
N SER A 338 -6.65 12.21 -2.85
CA SER A 338 -7.45 12.33 -1.63
C SER A 338 -8.04 13.74 -1.47
N ASP A 339 -7.24 14.78 -1.69
CA ASP A 339 -7.67 16.18 -1.57
C ASP A 339 -8.63 16.61 -2.71
N LYS A 340 -8.41 16.08 -3.93
CA LYS A 340 -9.12 16.56 -5.13
C LYS A 340 -10.46 15.86 -5.37
N LEU A 341 -10.52 14.53 -5.20
CA LEU A 341 -11.67 13.76 -5.66
C LEU A 341 -12.98 14.09 -4.95
N PRO A 342 -13.02 14.34 -3.62
CA PRO A 342 -14.25 14.77 -2.95
C PRO A 342 -14.72 16.19 -3.35
N VAL A 343 -13.91 16.95 -4.06
CA VAL A 343 -14.22 18.32 -4.47
C VAL A 343 -14.65 18.37 -5.92
N SER A 344 -15.92 18.62 -6.16
CA SER A 344 -16.52 18.79 -7.48
C SER A 344 -17.40 20.05 -7.52
N ARG A 345 -17.54 20.64 -8.72
CA ARG A 345 -18.43 21.81 -8.91
C ARG A 345 -19.86 21.35 -9.07
N TRP A 346 -20.74 21.86 -8.21
CA TRP A 346 -22.17 21.55 -8.20
C TRP A 346 -22.40 20.04 -8.17
N GLN A 347 -23.17 19.47 -9.13
CA GLN A 347 -23.47 18.06 -9.19
C GLN A 347 -22.36 17.23 -9.82
N ARG A 348 -21.49 17.82 -10.63
CA ARG A 348 -20.24 17.29 -11.18
C ARG A 348 -19.53 18.29 -12.07
N ASP A 349 -18.19 18.27 -12.04
CA ASP A 349 -17.32 18.68 -13.14
C ASP A 349 -16.46 17.47 -13.63
N LEU A 350 -15.79 17.59 -14.77
CA LEU A 350 -15.05 16.49 -15.39
C LEU A 350 -13.60 16.33 -14.86
N THR A 351 -13.18 17.10 -13.87
CA THR A 351 -11.79 17.05 -13.38
C THR A 351 -11.48 15.73 -12.66
N ASP A 352 -12.48 15.09 -12.07
CA ASP A 352 -12.38 13.75 -11.46
C ASP A 352 -11.90 12.71 -12.47
N SER A 353 -12.51 12.66 -13.65
CA SER A 353 -12.15 11.69 -14.70
C SER A 353 -10.69 11.80 -15.13
N THR A 354 -10.14 13.02 -15.23
CA THR A 354 -8.72 13.25 -15.55
C THR A 354 -7.80 12.71 -14.43
N VAL A 355 -8.17 12.96 -13.18
CA VAL A 355 -7.35 12.64 -12.02
C VAL A 355 -7.37 11.15 -11.72
N LEU A 356 -8.52 10.50 -11.82
CA LEU A 356 -8.71 9.05 -11.59
C LEU A 356 -7.84 8.16 -12.49
N ARG A 357 -7.48 8.64 -13.71
CA ARG A 357 -6.56 7.91 -14.60
C ARG A 357 -5.16 7.70 -14.00
N ASN A 358 -4.81 8.41 -12.93
CA ASN A 358 -3.51 8.35 -12.28
C ASN A 358 -3.47 7.43 -11.05
N VAL A 359 -4.57 6.80 -10.65
CA VAL A 359 -4.61 5.87 -9.50
C VAL A 359 -3.68 4.68 -9.73
N GLY A 360 -3.63 4.15 -10.95
CA GLY A 360 -2.70 3.08 -11.32
C GLY A 360 -1.23 3.48 -11.12
N ASN A 361 -0.87 4.74 -11.35
CA ASN A 361 0.47 5.26 -11.09
C ASN A 361 0.77 5.31 -9.59
N ALA A 362 -0.16 5.81 -8.77
CA ALA A 362 -0.01 5.89 -7.33
C ALA A 362 0.17 4.50 -6.69
N PHE A 363 -0.67 3.53 -7.08
CA PHE A 363 -0.59 2.15 -6.60
C PHE A 363 0.66 1.44 -7.16
N GLY A 364 1.04 1.71 -8.39
CA GLY A 364 2.25 1.17 -9.00
C GLY A 364 3.52 1.58 -8.26
N HIS A 365 3.69 2.87 -7.96
CA HIS A 365 4.81 3.35 -7.15
C HIS A 365 4.79 2.82 -5.72
N THR A 366 3.60 2.68 -5.12
CA THR A 366 3.43 2.06 -3.80
C THR A 366 3.91 0.60 -3.81
N LEU A 367 3.42 -0.21 -4.74
CA LEU A 367 3.80 -1.62 -4.87
C LEU A 367 5.30 -1.78 -5.12
N LEU A 368 5.85 -0.96 -6.02
CA LEU A 368 7.28 -0.96 -6.35
C LEU A 368 8.14 -0.67 -5.13
N ALA A 369 7.73 0.29 -4.31
CA ALA A 369 8.43 0.66 -3.09
C ALA A 369 8.39 -0.46 -2.03
N TRP A 370 7.22 -1.04 -1.78
CA TRP A 370 7.08 -2.13 -0.82
C TRP A 370 7.89 -3.37 -1.23
N ASP A 371 7.91 -3.69 -2.53
CA ASP A 371 8.76 -4.75 -3.07
C ASP A 371 10.27 -4.42 -2.91
N ALA A 372 10.67 -3.16 -3.11
CA ALA A 372 12.04 -2.72 -2.92
C ALA A 372 12.46 -2.84 -1.44
N CYS A 373 11.63 -2.36 -0.50
CA CYS A 373 11.85 -2.51 0.94
C CYS A 373 12.01 -3.98 1.32
N LEU A 374 11.09 -4.85 0.87
CA LEU A 374 11.16 -6.29 1.13
C LEU A 374 12.45 -6.94 0.60
N ARG A 375 12.90 -6.55 -0.60
CA ARG A 375 14.18 -7.03 -1.15
C ARG A 375 15.36 -6.55 -0.32
N GLY A 376 15.34 -5.28 0.12
CA GLY A 376 16.35 -4.73 1.01
C GLY A 376 16.43 -5.51 2.33
N LEU A 377 15.29 -5.72 2.99
CA LEU A 377 15.20 -6.50 4.24
C LEU A 377 15.77 -7.92 4.09
N LYS A 378 15.49 -8.60 2.97
CA LYS A 378 16.02 -9.95 2.68
C LYS A 378 17.54 -9.99 2.50
N LYS A 379 18.18 -8.86 2.19
CA LYS A 379 19.65 -8.76 2.04
C LYS A 379 20.35 -8.37 3.34
N LEU A 380 19.64 -7.96 4.38
CA LEU A 380 20.25 -7.53 5.64
C LEU A 380 20.85 -8.70 6.42
N GLU A 381 22.03 -8.46 6.95
CA GLU A 381 22.69 -9.30 7.97
C GLU A 381 23.00 -8.44 9.17
N VAL A 382 22.52 -8.87 10.33
CA VAL A 382 22.82 -8.21 11.59
C VAL A 382 24.29 -8.41 11.94
N ASN A 383 24.94 -7.39 12.48
CA ASN A 383 26.30 -7.42 12.99
C ASN A 383 26.33 -7.34 14.53
N PRO A 384 26.16 -8.47 15.24
CA PRO A 384 26.08 -8.48 16.70
C PRO A 384 27.34 -7.94 17.38
N GLN A 385 28.51 -8.14 16.77
CA GLN A 385 29.76 -7.65 17.31
C GLN A 385 29.77 -6.11 17.33
N ARG A 386 29.34 -5.44 16.26
CA ARG A 386 29.29 -3.97 16.21
C ARG A 386 28.28 -3.38 17.21
N LEU A 387 27.15 -4.06 17.40
CA LEU A 387 26.16 -3.70 18.42
C LEU A 387 26.74 -3.78 19.83
N ALA A 388 27.48 -4.85 20.13
CA ALA A 388 28.15 -5.04 21.42
C ALA A 388 29.24 -3.99 21.65
N GLU A 389 30.08 -3.70 20.66
CA GLU A 389 31.16 -2.70 20.75
C GLU A 389 30.60 -1.30 21.08
N ASP A 390 29.48 -0.89 20.47
CA ASP A 390 28.86 0.40 20.77
C ASP A 390 28.30 0.47 22.20
N LEU A 391 27.73 -0.62 22.70
CA LEU A 391 27.24 -0.71 24.08
C LEU A 391 28.38 -0.67 25.10
N ASP A 392 29.44 -1.47 24.85
CA ASP A 392 30.59 -1.55 25.75
C ASP A 392 31.36 -0.21 25.86
N GLY A 393 31.27 0.63 24.83
CA GLY A 393 31.83 1.99 24.83
C GLY A 393 30.98 3.04 25.52
N CYS A 394 29.76 2.73 26.01
CA CYS A 394 28.79 3.72 26.47
C CYS A 394 28.26 3.46 27.90
N TRP A 395 29.14 3.31 28.88
CA TRP A 395 28.75 3.08 30.28
C TRP A 395 27.99 4.22 30.93
N GLU A 396 28.09 5.42 30.40
CA GLU A 396 27.35 6.61 30.84
C GLU A 396 25.83 6.48 30.75
N VAL A 397 25.31 5.58 29.91
CA VAL A 397 23.86 5.33 29.80
C VAL A 397 23.28 4.74 31.09
N LEU A 398 24.12 4.16 31.95
CA LEU A 398 23.73 3.62 33.25
C LEU A 398 23.57 4.72 34.34
N ALA A 399 23.92 5.97 34.04
CA ALA A 399 23.60 7.08 34.93
C ALA A 399 22.08 7.21 35.16
N GLU A 400 21.25 6.85 34.16
CA GLU A 400 19.79 6.90 34.27
C GLU A 400 19.24 5.97 35.35
N PRO A 401 19.49 4.64 35.33
CA PRO A 401 19.01 3.75 36.38
C PRO A 401 19.61 4.04 37.76
N VAL A 402 20.87 4.46 37.83
CA VAL A 402 21.49 4.84 39.09
C VAL A 402 20.77 6.05 39.69
N GLN A 403 20.57 7.11 38.92
CA GLN A 403 19.81 8.29 39.35
C GLN A 403 18.41 7.94 39.82
N THR A 404 17.72 7.04 39.09
CA THR A 404 16.36 6.63 39.42
C THR A 404 16.31 5.89 40.75
N VAL A 405 17.28 5.00 41.01
CA VAL A 405 17.40 4.30 42.30
C VAL A 405 17.79 5.24 43.46
N MET A 406 18.69 6.20 43.21
CA MET A 406 19.02 7.24 44.20
C MET A 406 17.78 8.04 44.61
N ARG A 407 16.94 8.43 43.64
CA ARG A 407 15.67 9.13 43.92
C ARG A 407 14.71 8.28 44.75
N ARG A 408 14.59 6.99 44.44
CA ARG A 408 13.76 6.05 45.21
C ARG A 408 14.10 6.02 46.69
N TYR A 409 15.39 6.10 47.01
CA TYR A 409 15.90 6.05 48.39
C TYR A 409 16.19 7.43 49.00
N GLY A 410 15.76 8.50 48.36
CA GLY A 410 15.85 9.86 48.91
C GLY A 410 17.30 10.45 48.99
N VAL A 411 18.22 9.91 48.19
CA VAL A 411 19.57 10.47 48.09
C VAL A 411 19.49 11.90 47.56
N PRO A 412 20.10 12.89 48.21
CA PRO A 412 20.00 14.29 47.81
C PRO A 412 20.80 14.56 46.51
N ASN A 413 20.28 15.46 45.66
CA ASN A 413 20.94 15.97 44.46
C ASN A 413 21.48 14.84 43.51
N PRO A 414 20.68 13.82 43.16
CA PRO A 414 21.21 12.68 42.44
C PRO A 414 21.73 13.03 41.04
N TYR A 415 21.12 14.00 40.36
CA TYR A 415 21.56 14.45 39.04
C TYR A 415 22.94 15.16 39.13
N GLU A 416 23.10 16.03 40.10
CA GLU A 416 24.32 16.80 40.29
C GLU A 416 25.51 15.90 40.65
N GLN A 417 25.30 14.89 41.51
CA GLN A 417 26.32 13.92 41.87
C GLN A 417 26.78 13.11 40.65
N LEU A 418 25.85 12.65 39.80
CA LEU A 418 26.19 11.93 38.57
C LEU A 418 26.84 12.83 37.52
N LYS A 419 26.41 14.10 37.41
CA LYS A 419 27.01 15.08 36.52
C LYS A 419 28.47 15.35 36.86
N GLU A 420 28.82 15.32 38.12
CA GLU A 420 30.22 15.43 38.56
C GLU A 420 31.04 14.20 38.17
N LEU A 421 30.46 13.01 38.25
CA LEU A 421 31.09 11.75 37.80
C LEU A 421 31.38 11.74 36.29
N THR A 422 30.51 12.36 35.48
CA THR A 422 30.62 12.39 34.00
C THR A 422 31.48 13.54 33.47
N ARG A 423 31.89 14.50 34.31
CA ARG A 423 32.60 15.73 33.90
C ARG A 423 33.99 15.43 33.34
N GLY A 424 34.14 15.55 32.00
CA GLY A 424 35.42 15.53 31.29
C GLY A 424 36.05 14.15 31.06
N LYS A 425 35.43 13.05 31.49
CA LYS A 425 35.85 11.68 31.21
C LYS A 425 34.63 10.80 31.02
N GLY A 426 34.67 9.84 30.06
CA GLY A 426 33.65 8.80 29.96
C GLY A 426 33.54 8.00 31.26
N ILE A 427 32.35 7.55 31.63
CA ILE A 427 32.15 6.64 32.78
C ILE A 427 32.69 5.26 32.40
N THR A 428 33.52 4.67 33.29
CA THR A 428 33.90 3.26 33.15
C THR A 428 33.10 2.39 34.13
N ALA A 429 33.14 1.07 33.92
CA ALA A 429 32.48 0.10 34.78
C ALA A 429 32.98 0.27 36.26
N GLU A 430 34.29 0.43 36.43
CA GLU A 430 34.94 0.57 37.73
C GLU A 430 34.51 1.85 38.41
N ALA A 431 34.55 2.99 37.70
CA ALA A 431 34.15 4.28 38.27
C ALA A 431 32.67 4.28 38.69
N LEU A 432 31.78 3.63 37.91
CA LEU A 432 30.38 3.49 38.27
C LEU A 432 30.19 2.59 39.49
N ALA A 433 30.91 1.47 39.58
CA ALA A 433 30.87 0.56 40.73
C ALA A 433 31.31 1.26 42.01
N GLU A 434 32.44 1.99 41.97
CA GLU A 434 32.93 2.78 43.10
C GLU A 434 31.96 3.88 43.53
N PHE A 435 31.26 4.50 42.58
CA PHE A 435 30.22 5.46 42.87
C PHE A 435 29.04 4.82 43.60
N VAL A 436 28.52 3.67 43.07
CA VAL A 436 27.42 2.91 43.68
C VAL A 436 27.77 2.47 45.11
N ASP A 437 29.01 2.07 45.38
CA ASP A 437 29.44 1.63 46.68
C ASP A 437 29.34 2.73 47.78
N ARG A 438 29.55 3.98 47.37
CA ARG A 438 29.49 5.15 48.27
C ARG A 438 28.08 5.66 48.52
N LEU A 439 27.08 5.18 47.79
CA LEU A 439 25.69 5.63 47.96
C LEU A 439 25.11 5.15 49.29
N ASP A 440 24.33 6.01 49.95
CA ASP A 440 23.54 5.65 51.13
C ASP A 440 22.21 5.04 50.70
N ILE A 441 22.24 3.78 50.25
CA ILE A 441 21.09 2.98 49.80
C ILE A 441 21.27 1.54 50.29
N PRO A 442 20.16 0.73 50.37
CA PRO A 442 20.26 -0.66 50.80
C PRO A 442 21.22 -1.53 49.97
N ASP A 443 21.90 -2.49 50.64
CA ASP A 443 22.88 -3.34 49.96
C ASP A 443 22.33 -4.16 48.82
N ASP A 444 21.09 -4.59 48.89
CA ASP A 444 20.40 -5.30 47.78
C ASP A 444 20.22 -4.36 46.57
N ALA A 445 20.00 -3.06 46.79
CA ALA A 445 19.91 -2.07 45.73
C ALA A 445 21.30 -1.81 45.10
N LYS A 446 22.34 -1.71 45.91
CA LYS A 446 23.72 -1.64 45.41
C LYS A 446 24.10 -2.84 44.59
N ALA A 447 23.78 -4.06 45.07
CA ALA A 447 24.04 -5.28 44.35
C ALA A 447 23.36 -5.34 42.97
N ARG A 448 22.09 -4.89 42.90
CA ARG A 448 21.38 -4.79 41.62
C ARG A 448 22.04 -3.79 40.67
N LEU A 449 22.42 -2.62 41.14
CA LEU A 449 23.07 -1.59 40.32
C LEU A 449 24.43 -2.04 39.79
N ARG A 450 25.24 -2.74 40.62
CA ARG A 450 26.55 -3.29 40.22
C ARG A 450 26.42 -4.40 39.15
N ALA A 451 25.32 -5.14 39.17
CA ALA A 451 25.05 -6.20 38.18
C ALA A 451 24.61 -5.63 36.80
N LEU A 452 24.25 -4.34 36.70
CA LEU A 452 23.85 -3.73 35.45
C LEU A 452 25.05 -3.51 34.54
N THR A 453 24.84 -3.84 33.27
CA THR A 453 25.69 -3.47 32.14
C THR A 453 24.85 -2.73 31.11
N PRO A 454 25.43 -1.96 30.20
CA PRO A 454 24.66 -1.39 29.10
C PRO A 454 23.86 -2.45 28.32
N ALA A 455 24.45 -3.63 28.11
CA ALA A 455 23.80 -4.74 27.40
C ALA A 455 22.65 -5.39 28.20
N SER A 456 22.67 -5.35 29.54
CA SER A 456 21.61 -5.91 30.38
C SER A 456 20.49 -4.91 30.69
N TYR A 457 20.72 -3.60 30.47
CA TYR A 457 19.76 -2.52 30.77
C TYR A 457 18.76 -2.33 29.61
N ILE A 458 18.03 -3.36 29.26
CA ILE A 458 17.07 -3.38 28.14
C ILE A 458 15.60 -3.43 28.60
N GLY A 459 15.34 -3.39 29.90
CA GLY A 459 14.00 -3.44 30.46
C GLY A 459 13.17 -4.61 29.90
N ARG A 460 11.98 -4.34 29.39
CA ARG A 460 11.06 -5.33 28.80
C ARG A 460 11.18 -5.46 27.27
N ALA A 461 12.23 -4.90 26.64
CA ALA A 461 12.34 -4.84 25.20
C ALA A 461 12.23 -6.22 24.54
N ALA A 462 12.95 -7.24 25.09
CA ALA A 462 12.90 -8.59 24.55
C ALA A 462 11.51 -9.25 24.64
N GLU A 463 10.76 -9.00 25.69
CA GLU A 463 9.37 -9.47 25.86
C GLU A 463 8.45 -8.80 24.84
N LEU A 464 8.53 -7.48 24.74
CA LEU A 464 7.71 -6.69 23.82
C LEU A 464 7.97 -7.08 22.36
N ALA A 465 9.23 -7.34 22.00
CA ALA A 465 9.58 -7.80 20.65
C ALA A 465 8.94 -9.15 20.27
N ARG A 466 8.71 -10.05 21.24
CA ARG A 466 8.08 -11.36 20.98
C ARG A 466 6.55 -11.31 20.90
N ARG A 467 5.93 -10.18 21.21
CA ARG A 467 4.46 -10.03 21.29
C ARG A 467 3.82 -9.50 20.01
N VAL A 468 4.59 -9.11 19.00
CA VAL A 468 4.08 -8.59 17.73
C VAL A 468 3.72 -9.65 16.70
#